data_d66ed194c9c89e3d41fef41ca2d09023
#
_entry.id   d66ed194c9c89e3d41fef41ca2d09023
#
_cell.length_a   1.000
_cell.length_b   1.000
_cell.length_c   1.000
_cell.angle_alpha   90.00
_cell.angle_beta   90.00
_cell.angle_gamma   90.00
#
_symmetry.space_group_name_H-M   'P 1'
#
loop_
_entity.id
_entity.type
_entity.pdbx_description
1 polymer ?
#
loop_
_entity_poly.entity_id
_entity_poly.type
_entity_poly.pdbx_seq_one_letter_code
_entity_poly.pdbx_strand_id
1 'polypeptide(L)'
;VFQSPVLFPWRTVLENVLLPVDVQRLGREKNRSRALELLGLVGLRGFEHRYPWELSGGMQQRVSITRSLMHDPALLLMDEPFGALDAMTRESLNLELQRIWLERRETILFVTHSIAEAVFLADRVFVMTPRPGRLLQRVSVAIARPRTLDVMATPEFGRIVHDIRAQFNGKAEVRADG
;
A
#
# COMPACT_ATOMS: atom_id res chain seq x y z
N VAL A 1 3.13 6.43 3.93
CA VAL A 1 1.77 5.98 4.35
C VAL A 1 1.97 5.05 5.53
N PHE A 2 1.25 5.28 6.60
CA PHE A 2 1.32 4.51 7.85
C PHE A 2 0.21 3.46 7.90
N GLN A 3 0.32 2.52 8.80
CA GLN A 3 -0.68 1.50 9.10
C GLN A 3 -2.02 2.13 9.49
N SER A 4 -2.00 3.18 10.31
CA SER A 4 -3.16 4.02 10.58
C SER A 4 -3.20 5.18 9.58
N PRO A 5 -4.37 5.55 9.03
CA PRO A 5 -4.50 6.63 8.02
C PRO A 5 -4.01 7.99 8.49
N VAL A 6 -3.99 8.26 9.79
CA VAL A 6 -3.56 9.51 10.42
C VAL A 6 -4.16 10.73 9.71
N LEU A 7 -5.49 10.74 9.56
CA LEU A 7 -6.21 11.88 9.01
C LEU A 7 -6.53 12.88 10.13
N PHE A 8 -6.50 14.16 9.79
CA PHE A 8 -6.97 15.20 10.71
C PHE A 8 -8.49 15.15 10.82
N PRO A 9 -9.07 14.83 11.98
CA PRO A 9 -10.51 14.64 12.12
C PRO A 9 -11.32 15.92 11.86
N TRP A 10 -10.75 17.09 12.10
CA TRP A 10 -11.39 18.39 11.86
C TRP A 10 -11.27 18.90 10.42
N ARG A 11 -10.65 18.14 9.52
CA ARG A 11 -10.53 18.45 8.10
C ARG A 11 -11.39 17.49 7.28
N THR A 12 -11.98 18.01 6.22
CA THR A 12 -12.66 17.18 5.22
C THR A 12 -11.66 16.29 4.47
N VAL A 13 -12.17 15.33 3.69
CA VAL A 13 -11.37 14.47 2.79
C VAL A 13 -10.48 15.32 1.88
N LEU A 14 -11.05 16.28 1.18
CA LEU A 14 -10.29 17.15 0.27
C LEU A 14 -9.22 17.96 1.02
N GLU A 15 -9.53 18.48 2.18
CA GLU A 15 -8.57 19.24 3.01
C GLU A 15 -7.45 18.36 3.56
N ASN A 16 -7.73 17.08 3.88
CA ASN A 16 -6.71 16.11 4.25
C ASN A 16 -5.78 15.80 3.07
N VAL A 17 -6.34 15.64 1.86
CA VAL A 17 -5.55 15.40 0.65
C VAL A 17 -4.68 16.61 0.32
N LEU A 18 -5.20 17.84 0.47
CA LEU A 18 -4.47 19.08 0.20
C LEU A 18 -3.47 19.46 1.31
N LEU A 19 -3.41 18.73 2.43
CA LEU A 19 -2.50 19.03 3.53
C LEU A 19 -1.04 19.26 3.11
N PRO A 20 -0.45 18.43 2.24
CA PRO A 20 0.92 18.65 1.79
C PRO A 20 1.10 19.96 1.02
N VAL A 21 0.09 20.37 0.26
CA VAL A 21 0.06 21.63 -0.48
C VAL A 21 0.05 22.81 0.49
N ASP A 22 -0.73 22.71 1.58
CA ASP A 22 -0.76 23.73 2.64
C ASP A 22 0.60 23.87 3.31
N VAL A 23 1.20 22.75 3.70
CA VAL A 23 2.51 22.73 4.39
C VAL A 23 3.60 23.36 3.53
N GLN A 24 3.59 23.09 2.22
CA GLN A 24 4.56 23.63 1.28
C GLN A 24 4.16 25.02 0.72
N ARG A 25 3.01 25.55 1.11
CA ARG A 25 2.50 26.86 0.63
C ARG A 25 2.37 26.98 -0.90
N LEU A 26 2.00 25.88 -1.56
CA LEU A 26 1.90 25.81 -3.03
C LEU A 26 0.61 26.38 -3.62
N GLY A 27 -0.32 26.84 -2.77
CA GLY A 27 -1.62 27.40 -3.19
C GLY A 27 -2.66 26.30 -3.49
N ARG A 28 -3.76 26.29 -2.71
CA ARG A 28 -4.83 25.27 -2.80
C ARG A 28 -5.54 25.25 -4.14
N GLU A 29 -5.90 26.42 -4.67
CA GLU A 29 -6.68 26.51 -5.92
C GLU A 29 -5.97 25.85 -7.10
N LYS A 30 -4.66 26.07 -7.22
CA LYS A 30 -3.86 25.46 -8.29
C LYS A 30 -3.78 23.93 -8.20
N ASN A 31 -3.92 23.38 -7.00
CA ASN A 31 -3.78 21.95 -6.73
C ASN A 31 -5.12 21.24 -6.51
N ARG A 32 -6.25 21.99 -6.53
CA ARG A 32 -7.58 21.43 -6.29
C ARG A 32 -8.00 20.42 -7.35
N SER A 33 -7.83 20.74 -8.63
CA SER A 33 -8.15 19.82 -9.73
C SER A 33 -7.41 18.51 -9.59
N ARG A 34 -6.10 18.57 -9.30
CA ARG A 34 -5.28 17.39 -9.06
C ARG A 34 -5.75 16.55 -7.88
N ALA A 35 -6.12 17.19 -6.77
CA ALA A 35 -6.67 16.48 -5.61
C ALA A 35 -7.96 15.73 -5.96
N LEU A 36 -8.85 16.36 -6.73
CA LEU A 36 -10.10 15.76 -7.21
C LEU A 36 -9.86 14.60 -8.19
N GLU A 37 -8.90 14.74 -9.09
CA GLU A 37 -8.48 13.65 -10.00
C GLU A 37 -7.96 12.43 -9.21
N LEU A 38 -7.09 12.66 -8.24
CA LEU A 38 -6.56 11.62 -7.37
C LEU A 38 -7.64 10.96 -6.51
N LEU A 39 -8.59 11.72 -5.97
CA LEU A 39 -9.75 11.18 -5.26
C LEU A 39 -10.62 10.34 -6.20
N GLY A 40 -10.80 10.79 -7.45
CA GLY A 40 -11.48 10.00 -8.48
C GLY A 40 -10.77 8.69 -8.80
N LEU A 41 -9.42 8.71 -8.84
CA LEU A 41 -8.59 7.54 -9.09
C LEU A 41 -8.78 6.46 -8.00
N VAL A 42 -8.92 6.84 -6.74
CA VAL A 42 -9.14 5.92 -5.61
C VAL A 42 -10.63 5.68 -5.28
N GLY A 43 -11.54 6.02 -6.19
CA GLY A 43 -12.98 5.75 -6.02
C GLY A 43 -13.65 6.56 -4.90
N LEU A 44 -13.12 7.73 -4.56
CA LEU A 44 -13.66 8.62 -3.52
C LEU A 44 -14.33 9.88 -4.09
N ARG A 45 -14.74 9.84 -5.36
CA ARG A 45 -15.52 10.92 -5.98
C ARG A 45 -16.88 11.04 -5.27
N GLY A 46 -17.25 12.28 -4.88
CA GLY A 46 -18.45 12.56 -4.10
C GLY A 46 -18.26 12.55 -2.58
N PHE A 47 -17.06 12.19 -2.09
CA PHE A 47 -16.73 12.20 -0.65
C PHE A 47 -15.84 13.37 -0.24
N GLU A 48 -15.58 14.32 -1.12
CA GLU A 48 -14.63 15.43 -0.93
C GLU A 48 -14.88 16.25 0.32
N HIS A 49 -16.19 16.43 0.65
CA HIS A 49 -16.65 17.26 1.78
C HIS A 49 -16.99 16.45 3.03
N ARG A 50 -16.80 15.13 2.99
CA ARG A 50 -16.99 14.27 4.16
C ARG A 50 -15.81 14.39 5.11
N TYR A 51 -16.08 14.13 6.39
CA TYR A 51 -15.06 14.07 7.43
C TYR A 51 -14.59 12.62 7.64
N PRO A 52 -13.39 12.40 8.24
CA PRO A 52 -12.88 11.05 8.45
C PRO A 52 -13.82 10.10 9.18
N TRP A 53 -14.56 10.57 10.17
CA TRP A 53 -15.50 9.73 10.92
C TRP A 53 -16.75 9.28 10.11
N GLU A 54 -16.99 9.89 8.95
CA GLU A 54 -18.07 9.48 8.04
C GLU A 54 -17.61 8.39 7.04
N LEU A 55 -16.34 7.98 7.11
CA LEU A 55 -15.71 7.05 6.18
C LEU A 55 -15.44 5.70 6.83
N SER A 56 -15.52 4.61 6.04
CA SER A 56 -14.98 3.31 6.45
C SER A 56 -13.45 3.36 6.58
N GLY A 57 -12.85 2.41 7.31
CA GLY A 57 -11.39 2.32 7.45
C GLY A 57 -10.65 2.23 6.12
N GLY A 58 -11.19 1.46 5.16
CA GLY A 58 -10.63 1.37 3.81
C GLY A 58 -10.72 2.70 3.04
N MET A 59 -11.81 3.45 3.18
CA MET A 59 -11.93 4.78 2.58
C MET A 59 -10.93 5.76 3.20
N GLN A 60 -10.75 5.73 4.53
CA GLN A 60 -9.74 6.56 5.20
C GLN A 60 -8.32 6.22 4.72
N GLN A 61 -8.03 4.95 4.51
CA GLN A 61 -6.74 4.52 3.97
C GLN A 61 -6.51 5.03 2.55
N ARG A 62 -7.55 4.99 1.70
CA ARG A 62 -7.50 5.58 0.34
C ARG A 62 -7.22 7.08 0.39
N VAL A 63 -7.81 7.83 1.33
CA VAL A 63 -7.50 9.27 1.54
C VAL A 63 -6.03 9.45 1.92
N SER A 64 -5.48 8.61 2.81
CA SER A 64 -4.09 8.66 3.22
C SER A 64 -3.13 8.39 2.05
N ILE A 65 -3.43 7.40 1.20
CA ILE A 65 -2.68 7.11 -0.03
C ILE A 65 -2.76 8.31 -0.98
N THR A 66 -3.97 8.83 -1.24
CA THR A 66 -4.19 9.99 -2.11
C THR A 66 -3.39 11.21 -1.65
N ARG A 67 -3.38 11.47 -0.35
CA ARG A 67 -2.57 12.54 0.25
C ARG A 67 -1.08 12.38 -0.05
N SER A 68 -0.56 11.16 -0.01
CA SER A 68 0.85 10.90 -0.28
C SER A 68 1.24 11.08 -1.75
N LEU A 69 0.28 10.98 -2.67
CA LEU A 69 0.48 11.15 -4.12
C LEU A 69 0.44 12.61 -4.59
N MET A 70 0.04 13.54 -3.71
CA MET A 70 -0.10 14.96 -4.09
C MET A 70 1.19 15.62 -4.59
N HIS A 71 2.34 15.08 -4.22
CA HIS A 71 3.66 15.66 -4.56
C HIS A 71 4.37 15.00 -5.74
N ASP A 72 3.75 14.04 -6.44
CA ASP A 72 4.43 13.17 -7.41
C ASP A 72 5.76 12.62 -6.84
N PRO A 73 5.70 11.85 -5.74
CA PRO A 73 6.90 11.39 -5.09
C PRO A 73 7.66 10.41 -5.98
N ALA A 74 8.97 10.58 -6.12
CA ALA A 74 9.81 9.59 -6.81
C ALA A 74 9.85 8.24 -6.06
N LEU A 75 9.62 8.25 -4.75
CA LEU A 75 9.57 7.09 -3.88
C LEU A 75 8.41 7.22 -2.88
N LEU A 76 7.52 6.23 -2.85
CA LEU A 76 6.44 6.13 -1.90
C LEU A 76 6.74 5.04 -0.86
N LEU A 77 6.79 5.43 0.41
CA LEU A 77 6.99 4.51 1.53
C LEU A 77 5.66 4.15 2.17
N MET A 78 5.37 2.85 2.26
CA MET A 78 4.15 2.32 2.87
C MET A 78 4.52 1.30 3.95
N ASP A 79 4.08 1.55 5.18
CA ASP A 79 4.34 0.70 6.33
C ASP A 79 3.03 0.04 6.78
N GLU A 80 2.88 -1.25 6.47
CA GLU A 80 1.70 -2.07 6.72
C GLU A 80 0.35 -1.38 6.42
N PRO A 81 0.19 -0.72 5.26
CA PRO A 81 -0.94 0.18 5.03
C PRO A 81 -2.32 -0.52 5.06
N PHE A 82 -2.35 -1.84 4.95
CA PHE A 82 -3.59 -2.63 4.93
C PHE A 82 -3.75 -3.56 6.15
N GLY A 83 -2.84 -3.48 7.13
CA GLY A 83 -2.78 -4.39 8.25
C GLY A 83 -4.04 -4.40 9.15
N ALA A 84 -4.71 -3.25 9.28
CA ALA A 84 -5.91 -3.10 10.11
C ALA A 84 -7.24 -3.37 9.38
N LEU A 85 -7.20 -3.80 8.11
CA LEU A 85 -8.38 -3.96 7.27
C LEU A 85 -8.83 -5.43 7.18
N ASP A 86 -10.13 -5.64 6.97
CA ASP A 86 -10.67 -6.96 6.66
C ASP A 86 -10.16 -7.49 5.30
N ALA A 87 -10.30 -8.80 5.07
CA ALA A 87 -9.73 -9.47 3.91
C ALA A 87 -10.26 -8.91 2.57
N MET A 88 -11.58 -8.67 2.45
CA MET A 88 -12.18 -8.21 1.21
C MET A 88 -11.76 -6.76 0.88
N THR A 89 -11.74 -5.90 1.88
CA THR A 89 -11.27 -4.51 1.75
C THR A 89 -9.79 -4.49 1.35
N ARG A 90 -8.98 -5.38 1.92
CA ARG A 90 -7.55 -5.52 1.61
C ARG A 90 -7.32 -5.95 0.16
N GLU A 91 -8.06 -6.95 -0.33
CA GLU A 91 -8.01 -7.39 -1.72
C GLU A 91 -8.37 -6.26 -2.69
N SER A 92 -9.46 -5.54 -2.40
CA SER A 92 -9.86 -4.37 -3.18
C SER A 92 -8.76 -3.30 -3.24
N LEU A 93 -8.11 -3.01 -2.11
CA LEU A 93 -7.03 -2.02 -2.04
C LEU A 93 -5.74 -2.48 -2.72
N ASN A 94 -5.44 -3.78 -2.72
CA ASN A 94 -4.33 -4.34 -3.48
C ASN A 94 -4.51 -4.11 -4.99
N LEU A 95 -5.70 -4.37 -5.52
CA LEU A 95 -6.03 -4.10 -6.92
C LEU A 95 -5.94 -2.61 -7.24
N GLU A 96 -6.44 -1.76 -6.34
CA GLU A 96 -6.41 -0.32 -6.48
C GLU A 96 -4.98 0.24 -6.48
N LEU A 97 -4.14 -0.20 -5.53
CA LEU A 97 -2.73 0.21 -5.47
C LEU A 97 -1.98 -0.21 -6.73
N GLN A 98 -2.24 -1.42 -7.24
CA GLN A 98 -1.67 -1.84 -8.52
C GLN A 98 -2.13 -0.94 -9.67
N ARG A 99 -3.41 -0.55 -9.73
CA ARG A 99 -3.94 0.36 -10.75
C ARG A 99 -3.25 1.72 -10.69
N ILE A 100 -3.13 2.30 -9.50
CA ILE A 100 -2.41 3.56 -9.27
C ILE A 100 -0.98 3.45 -9.79
N TRP A 101 -0.29 2.36 -9.43
CA TRP A 101 1.08 2.12 -9.87
C TRP A 101 1.19 1.98 -11.40
N LEU A 102 0.23 1.30 -12.06
CA LEU A 102 0.22 1.15 -13.53
C LEU A 102 0.11 2.50 -14.24
N GLU A 103 -0.64 3.43 -13.68
CA GLU A 103 -0.82 4.76 -14.25
C GLU A 103 0.38 5.68 -13.99
N ARG A 104 1.00 5.58 -12.81
CA ARG A 104 2.01 6.54 -12.35
C ARG A 104 3.45 6.04 -12.43
N ARG A 105 3.67 4.73 -12.31
CA ARG A 105 4.99 4.08 -12.39
C ARG A 105 6.00 4.57 -11.34
N GLU A 106 5.53 5.03 -10.20
CA GLU A 106 6.37 5.46 -9.07
C GLU A 106 7.07 4.26 -8.42
N THR A 107 8.21 4.49 -7.80
CA THR A 107 8.85 3.46 -6.98
C THR A 107 8.10 3.36 -5.65
N ILE A 108 7.65 2.17 -5.28
CA ILE A 108 6.96 1.92 -4.01
C ILE A 108 7.80 0.95 -3.17
N LEU A 109 8.15 1.37 -1.96
CA LEU A 109 8.65 0.48 -0.92
C LEU A 109 7.49 0.13 0.03
N PHE A 110 7.03 -1.10 -0.06
CA PHE A 110 5.86 -1.61 0.66
C PHE A 110 6.29 -2.58 1.75
N VAL A 111 6.05 -2.26 3.00
CA VAL A 111 6.32 -3.14 4.14
C VAL A 111 5.02 -3.84 4.52
N THR A 112 5.06 -5.16 4.63
CA THR A 112 3.93 -6.00 5.04
C THR A 112 4.42 -7.29 5.72
N HIS A 113 3.60 -7.83 6.60
CA HIS A 113 3.77 -9.18 7.14
C HIS A 113 3.03 -10.26 6.32
N SER A 114 2.25 -9.86 5.30
CA SER A 114 1.53 -10.77 4.42
C SER A 114 2.39 -11.16 3.21
N ILE A 115 2.84 -12.40 3.16
CA ILE A 115 3.62 -12.93 2.01
C ILE A 115 2.80 -12.84 0.72
N ALA A 116 1.51 -13.18 0.78
CA ALA A 116 0.62 -13.12 -0.40
C ALA A 116 0.50 -11.69 -0.95
N GLU A 117 0.36 -10.70 -0.08
CA GLU A 117 0.33 -9.28 -0.44
C GLU A 117 1.65 -8.84 -1.11
N ALA A 118 2.79 -9.21 -0.50
CA ALA A 118 4.10 -8.91 -1.05
C ALA A 118 4.27 -9.50 -2.46
N VAL A 119 3.91 -10.78 -2.66
CA VAL A 119 3.98 -11.44 -3.97
C VAL A 119 2.98 -10.84 -4.96
N PHE A 120 1.78 -10.45 -4.51
CA PHE A 120 0.77 -9.84 -5.38
C PHE A 120 1.19 -8.46 -5.89
N LEU A 121 1.80 -7.63 -5.03
CA LEU A 121 2.10 -6.23 -5.35
C LEU A 121 3.51 -6.00 -5.91
N ALA A 122 4.51 -6.75 -5.47
CA ALA A 122 5.89 -6.41 -5.74
C ALA A 122 6.46 -7.02 -7.04
N ASP A 123 7.49 -6.39 -7.59
CA ASP A 123 8.38 -6.97 -8.59
C ASP A 123 9.55 -7.69 -7.90
N ARG A 124 9.89 -7.24 -6.69
CA ARG A 124 10.96 -7.82 -5.85
C ARG A 124 10.52 -7.83 -4.39
N VAL A 125 10.67 -8.98 -3.75
CA VAL A 125 10.40 -9.14 -2.32
C VAL A 125 11.73 -9.28 -1.59
N PHE A 126 11.92 -8.48 -0.54
CA PHE A 126 13.06 -8.55 0.37
C PHE A 126 12.60 -9.19 1.67
N VAL A 127 13.05 -10.40 1.94
CA VAL A 127 12.71 -11.14 3.16
C VAL A 127 13.70 -10.74 4.25
N MET A 128 13.18 -10.29 5.40
CA MET A 128 13.98 -9.82 6.52
C MET A 128 13.94 -10.83 7.69
N THR A 129 15.06 -10.92 8.43
CA THR A 129 15.10 -11.72 9.67
C THR A 129 14.38 -10.98 10.80
N PRO A 130 13.95 -11.71 11.87
CA PRO A 130 13.66 -11.10 13.17
C PRO A 130 14.90 -10.34 13.72
N ARG A 131 14.70 -9.65 14.86
CA ARG A 131 15.79 -8.86 15.47
C ARG A 131 17.06 -9.68 15.73
N PRO A 132 18.24 -9.13 15.35
CA PRO A 132 18.45 -7.91 14.59
C PRO A 132 18.03 -8.11 13.13
N GLY A 133 17.28 -7.14 12.56
CA GLY A 133 16.78 -7.19 11.18
C GLY A 133 17.93 -7.22 10.17
N ARG A 134 18.02 -8.28 9.38
CA ARG A 134 18.99 -8.45 8.28
C ARG A 134 18.26 -8.92 7.04
N LEU A 135 18.76 -8.57 5.89
CA LEU A 135 18.26 -9.15 4.63
C LEU A 135 18.60 -10.65 4.59
N LEU A 136 17.55 -11.46 4.52
CA LEU A 136 17.68 -12.91 4.42
C LEU A 136 17.76 -13.37 2.97
N GLN A 137 16.84 -12.86 2.14
CA GLN A 137 16.72 -13.24 0.75
C GLN A 137 16.09 -12.12 -0.06
N ARG A 138 16.43 -12.09 -1.35
CA ARG A 138 15.76 -11.28 -2.37
C ARG A 138 15.09 -12.23 -3.36
N VAL A 139 13.78 -12.08 -3.54
CA VAL A 139 12.96 -12.89 -4.45
C VAL A 139 12.44 -11.99 -5.57
N SER A 140 12.68 -12.36 -6.82
CA SER A 140 12.07 -11.71 -7.99
C SER A 140 10.72 -12.35 -8.28
N VAL A 141 9.70 -11.52 -8.47
CA VAL A 141 8.34 -11.97 -8.82
C VAL A 141 8.13 -11.77 -10.30
N ALA A 142 8.25 -12.84 -11.09
CA ALA A 142 8.16 -12.80 -12.56
C ALA A 142 6.71 -12.82 -13.09
N ILE A 143 5.70 -12.76 -12.20
CA ILE A 143 4.29 -12.74 -12.59
C ILE A 143 3.96 -11.42 -13.30
N ALA A 144 3.43 -11.52 -14.52
CA ALA A 144 3.09 -10.35 -15.34
C ALA A 144 2.02 -9.45 -14.68
N ARG A 145 2.02 -8.18 -15.03
CA ARG A 145 1.00 -7.20 -14.66
C ARG A 145 0.13 -6.83 -15.86
N PRO A 146 -1.14 -6.46 -15.68
CA PRO A 146 -1.88 -6.36 -14.42
C PRO A 146 -2.19 -7.74 -13.82
N ARG A 147 -2.05 -7.88 -12.50
CA ARG A 147 -2.41 -9.09 -11.77
C ARG A 147 -3.86 -8.99 -11.30
N THR A 148 -4.66 -10.02 -11.57
CA THR A 148 -6.02 -10.18 -11.01
C THR A 148 -5.95 -11.06 -9.77
N LEU A 149 -7.04 -11.12 -8.99
CA LEU A 149 -7.09 -12.00 -7.82
C LEU A 149 -6.92 -13.48 -8.19
N ASP A 150 -7.32 -13.86 -9.41
CA ASP A 150 -7.18 -15.24 -9.89
C ASP A 150 -5.72 -15.71 -9.93
N VAL A 151 -4.76 -14.78 -10.06
CA VAL A 151 -3.33 -15.13 -10.05
C VAL A 151 -2.91 -15.78 -8.74
N MET A 152 -3.60 -15.46 -7.63
CA MET A 152 -3.32 -16.05 -6.31
C MET A 152 -3.64 -17.56 -6.25
N ALA A 153 -4.51 -18.06 -7.12
CA ALA A 153 -4.84 -19.48 -7.25
C ALA A 153 -3.89 -20.25 -8.20
N THR A 154 -2.95 -19.57 -8.84
CA THR A 154 -2.04 -20.23 -9.79
C THR A 154 -0.91 -20.98 -9.07
N PRO A 155 -0.43 -22.11 -9.67
CA PRO A 155 0.70 -22.85 -9.10
C PRO A 155 2.00 -22.01 -9.01
N GLU A 156 2.20 -21.06 -9.91
CA GLU A 156 3.35 -20.16 -9.90
C GLU A 156 3.34 -19.24 -8.70
N PHE A 157 2.21 -18.61 -8.41
CA PHE A 157 2.03 -17.78 -7.22
C PHE A 157 2.23 -18.60 -5.95
N GLY A 158 1.61 -19.79 -5.89
CA GLY A 158 1.73 -20.70 -4.75
C GLY A 158 3.16 -21.13 -4.47
N ARG A 159 3.97 -21.41 -5.51
CA ARG A 159 5.40 -21.74 -5.36
C ARG A 159 6.17 -20.56 -4.75
N ILE A 160 6.03 -19.34 -5.27
CA ILE A 160 6.74 -18.18 -4.73
C ILE A 160 6.38 -17.94 -3.25
N VAL A 161 5.09 -18.02 -2.91
CA VAL A 161 4.62 -17.89 -1.51
C VAL A 161 5.22 -18.99 -0.62
N HIS A 162 5.25 -20.23 -1.11
CA HIS A 162 5.82 -21.37 -0.39
C HIS A 162 7.32 -21.18 -0.14
N ASP A 163 8.08 -20.79 -1.17
CA ASP A 163 9.52 -20.60 -1.09
C ASP A 163 9.89 -19.49 -0.09
N ILE A 164 9.14 -18.37 -0.09
CA ILE A 164 9.32 -17.30 0.89
C ILE A 164 9.01 -17.83 2.31
N ARG A 165 7.91 -18.56 2.48
CA ARG A 165 7.50 -19.12 3.79
C ARG A 165 8.51 -20.11 4.36
N ALA A 166 9.10 -20.95 3.52
CA ALA A 166 10.12 -21.92 3.91
C ALA A 166 11.34 -21.27 4.56
N GLN A 167 11.69 -20.03 4.16
CA GLN A 167 12.81 -19.28 4.75
C GLN A 167 12.56 -18.88 6.22
N PHE A 168 11.31 -18.71 6.62
CA PHE A 168 10.96 -18.43 8.01
C PHE A 168 10.99 -19.70 8.87
N ASN A 169 10.56 -20.84 8.33
CA ASN A 169 10.48 -22.11 9.05
C ASN A 169 11.86 -22.76 9.23
N GLY A 170 12.74 -22.76 8.22
CA GLY A 170 14.07 -23.39 8.29
C GLY A 170 15.05 -22.74 9.28
N LYS A 171 14.73 -21.56 9.85
CA LYS A 171 15.53 -20.91 10.89
C LYS A 171 14.91 -20.97 12.29
N ALA A 172 13.65 -21.39 12.41
CA ALA A 172 13.06 -21.69 13.73
C ALA A 172 13.69 -22.94 14.34
N GLU A 173 14.03 -23.94 13.50
CA GLU A 173 14.64 -25.20 13.96
C GLU A 173 16.11 -25.06 14.43
N VAL A 174 16.89 -24.16 13.80
CA VAL A 174 18.30 -23.93 14.19
C VAL A 174 18.45 -23.22 15.55
N ARG A 175 17.38 -22.62 16.11
CA ARG A 175 17.40 -21.97 17.43
C ARG A 175 16.87 -22.83 18.58
N ALA A 176 16.33 -23.99 18.30
CA ALA A 176 15.86 -24.93 19.35
C ALA A 176 16.97 -25.85 19.88
N ASP A 177 18.12 -25.91 19.18
CA ASP A 177 19.25 -26.82 19.52
C ASP A 177 20.53 -26.08 19.98
N GLY A 178 20.39 -24.85 20.49
CA GLY A 178 21.53 -24.05 20.98
C GLY A 178 21.34 -23.50 22.37
#